data_95cf35e8b514432f298d592540a07798
#
_entry.id   95cf35e8b514432f298d592540a07798
#
_cell.length_a   1.000
_cell.length_b   1.000
_cell.length_c   1.000
_cell.angle_alpha   90.00
_cell.angle_beta   90.00
_cell.angle_gamma   90.00
#
_symmetry.space_group_name_H-M   'P 1'
#
loop_
_entity.id
_entity.type
_entity.pdbx_description
1 polymer ?
#
loop_
_entity_poly.entity_id
_entity_poly.type
_entity_poly.pdbx_seq_one_letter_code
_entity_poly.pdbx_strand_id
1 'polypeptide(L)'
;LGALLAPVGPLRGLAVAVAAVGFAAWIGPTPSLVRAAAMTAAAGGLAARGVARPSPFTTLALAATLTLIARPDWIADLGFVLSYLALLGILAVGAPLARAAADRFGPRHPATWTLGGLAVGTSAWAAGLPWVLSAFGQAALAGPLVNLVAVPLTTLLLPAGVLTALLGAVAPPLAPVAGAVVDPLAGALLAVADLAARGPHLTGGALGAGDAVRWGLLGVAAALAVRGAVRPRALAAVACAAAVGSLAASAWAPDVATRPALWVLDVGQGDALLLRIPGEGALLVDGGGTPYGDFDVGAEVVVPALRALGVHRLRAVVATHADADHAEGLQAVVRTLPVGTLAYGHPDPDRPVWTRLAESARAEGVPTLALRRGMRLALGDATLHVLHPTARPTGDANADSVVLRIDWRGRPWALLAGDVPAAVEADLAVPPTPLLLAPHHGSAHSSSAALLRAARPDVVAVSAGGDRYGHPADAALQRIAAAGAGVRRTDRAGALRFEPAW
;
A
#
# COMPACT_ATOMS: atom_id res chain seq x y z
N LEU A 1 4.86 -6.16 33.11
CA LEU A 1 5.89 -5.30 33.70
C LEU A 1 5.40 -4.66 35.00
N GLY A 2 4.20 -4.04 35.02
CA GLY A 2 3.65 -3.41 36.22
C GLY A 2 3.51 -4.36 37.42
N ALA A 3 3.17 -5.64 37.20
CA ALA A 3 3.07 -6.65 38.26
C ALA A 3 4.45 -7.08 38.76
N LEU A 4 5.44 -7.21 37.87
CA LEU A 4 6.83 -7.54 38.22
C LEU A 4 7.52 -6.46 39.04
N LEU A 5 7.12 -5.18 38.84
CA LEU A 5 7.68 -4.02 39.55
C LEU A 5 6.83 -3.58 40.75
N ALA A 6 5.88 -4.41 41.20
CA ALA A 6 5.05 -4.14 42.38
C ALA A 6 5.84 -3.78 43.67
N PRO A 7 7.01 -4.40 43.94
CA PRO A 7 7.79 -4.09 45.15
C PRO A 7 8.52 -2.75 45.09
N VAL A 8 8.58 -2.04 43.95
CA VAL A 8 9.36 -0.79 43.80
C VAL A 8 8.65 0.45 44.38
N GLY A 9 7.42 0.31 44.91
CA GLY A 9 6.70 1.39 45.60
C GLY A 9 6.48 2.65 44.76
N PRO A 10 6.79 3.84 45.26
CA PRO A 10 6.54 5.11 44.56
C PRO A 10 7.35 5.29 43.29
N LEU A 11 8.49 4.59 43.17
CA LEU A 11 9.35 4.63 41.95
C LEU A 11 8.87 3.69 40.82
N ARG A 12 7.82 2.90 41.05
CA ARG A 12 7.27 1.95 40.09
C ARG A 12 6.98 2.59 38.72
N GLY A 13 6.35 3.79 38.72
CA GLY A 13 6.03 4.49 37.48
C GLY A 13 7.26 4.86 36.68
N LEU A 14 8.31 5.33 37.36
CA LEU A 14 9.58 5.66 36.76
C LEU A 14 10.31 4.42 36.24
N ALA A 15 10.37 3.35 37.02
CA ALA A 15 10.99 2.09 36.63
C ALA A 15 10.31 1.46 35.39
N VAL A 16 8.97 1.50 35.32
CA VAL A 16 8.22 1.06 34.13
C VAL A 16 8.53 1.93 32.92
N ALA A 17 8.61 3.25 33.13
CA ALA A 17 8.94 4.18 32.04
C ALA A 17 10.35 3.93 31.49
N VAL A 18 11.35 3.79 32.36
CA VAL A 18 12.75 3.49 31.98
C VAL A 18 12.85 2.16 31.24
N ALA A 19 12.17 1.12 31.73
CA ALA A 19 12.12 -0.17 31.08
C ALA A 19 11.45 -0.11 29.70
N ALA A 20 10.37 0.66 29.54
CA ALA A 20 9.67 0.85 28.27
C ALA A 20 10.53 1.61 27.25
N VAL A 21 11.23 2.65 27.67
CA VAL A 21 12.17 3.41 26.82
C VAL A 21 13.38 2.54 26.44
N GLY A 22 13.95 1.79 27.39
CA GLY A 22 15.05 0.86 27.11
C GLY A 22 14.67 -0.23 26.12
N PHE A 23 13.46 -0.79 26.26
CA PHE A 23 12.92 -1.76 25.32
C PHE A 23 12.70 -1.17 23.92
N ALA A 24 12.19 0.07 23.83
CA ALA A 24 12.04 0.77 22.57
C ALA A 24 13.38 1.05 21.88
N ALA A 25 14.39 1.40 22.67
CA ALA A 25 15.76 1.63 22.16
C ALA A 25 16.43 0.32 21.67
N TRP A 26 16.12 -0.79 22.33
CA TRP A 26 16.70 -2.09 21.99
C TRP A 26 16.11 -2.70 20.70
N ILE A 27 14.78 -2.63 20.52
CA ILE A 27 14.09 -3.21 19.35
C ILE A 27 14.15 -2.28 18.13
N GLY A 28 14.30 -1.00 18.37
CA GLY A 28 14.17 0.07 17.39
C GLY A 28 12.92 0.93 17.63
N PRO A 29 13.00 2.23 17.39
CA PRO A 29 11.94 3.19 17.71
C PRO A 29 10.83 3.18 16.68
N THR A 30 9.91 2.18 16.75
CA THR A 30 8.68 2.23 15.96
C THR A 30 7.67 3.20 16.60
N PRO A 31 6.80 3.88 15.80
CA PRO A 31 5.83 4.85 16.32
C PRO A 31 4.93 4.31 17.44
N SER A 32 4.44 3.07 17.31
CA SER A 32 3.58 2.44 18.32
C SER A 32 4.30 2.17 19.64
N LEU A 33 5.57 1.77 19.56
CA LEU A 33 6.39 1.49 20.74
C LEU A 33 6.78 2.76 21.46
N VAL A 34 7.19 3.79 20.70
CA VAL A 34 7.50 5.12 21.24
C VAL A 34 6.27 5.75 21.89
N ARG A 35 5.07 5.63 21.29
CA ARG A 35 3.81 6.07 21.91
C ARG A 35 3.58 5.38 23.26
N ALA A 36 3.72 4.06 23.31
CA ALA A 36 3.52 3.30 24.55
C ALA A 36 4.53 3.73 25.65
N ALA A 37 5.80 3.91 25.28
CA ALA A 37 6.84 4.38 26.18
C ALA A 37 6.55 5.82 26.66
N ALA A 38 6.22 6.73 25.75
CA ALA A 38 5.91 8.13 26.05
C ALA A 38 4.66 8.27 26.95
N MET A 39 3.60 7.51 26.71
CA MET A 39 2.42 7.49 27.57
C MET A 39 2.73 6.96 28.98
N THR A 40 3.57 5.93 29.06
CA THR A 40 3.99 5.38 30.35
C THR A 40 4.84 6.38 31.13
N ALA A 41 5.77 7.05 30.43
CA ALA A 41 6.60 8.10 31.03
C ALA A 41 5.76 9.31 31.46
N ALA A 42 4.80 9.75 30.63
CA ALA A 42 3.89 10.85 30.97
C ALA A 42 3.02 10.51 32.19
N ALA A 43 2.46 9.31 32.24
CA ALA A 43 1.66 8.85 33.39
C ALA A 43 2.53 8.79 34.67
N GLY A 44 3.73 8.25 34.58
CA GLY A 44 4.67 8.20 35.71
C GLY A 44 5.11 9.59 36.19
N GLY A 45 5.40 10.49 35.26
CA GLY A 45 5.78 11.89 35.58
C GLY A 45 4.63 12.69 36.22
N LEU A 46 3.41 12.50 35.75
CA LEU A 46 2.22 13.11 36.36
C LEU A 46 1.94 12.54 37.77
N ALA A 47 2.08 11.22 37.91
CA ALA A 47 1.94 10.58 39.25
C ALA A 47 3.00 11.07 40.24
N ALA A 48 4.25 11.26 39.80
CA ALA A 48 5.32 11.82 40.64
C ALA A 48 5.06 13.27 41.09
N ARG A 49 4.23 14.00 40.32
CA ARG A 49 3.75 15.37 40.68
C ARG A 49 2.45 15.39 41.48
N GLY A 50 2.02 14.26 42.04
CA GLY A 50 0.85 14.16 42.87
C GLY A 50 -0.49 13.98 42.14
N VAL A 51 -0.46 13.81 40.79
CA VAL A 51 -1.66 13.47 40.01
C VAL A 51 -1.94 11.98 40.18
N ALA A 52 -2.78 11.62 41.15
CA ALA A 52 -3.02 10.22 41.52
C ALA A 52 -3.60 9.35 40.38
N ARG A 53 -4.37 9.93 39.47
CA ARG A 53 -5.00 9.25 38.32
C ARG A 53 -5.03 10.16 37.11
N PRO A 54 -3.92 10.26 36.35
CA PRO A 54 -3.93 11.07 35.15
C PRO A 54 -4.94 10.54 34.12
N SER A 55 -5.67 11.46 33.47
CA SER A 55 -6.59 11.08 32.40
C SER A 55 -5.86 10.39 31.26
N PRO A 56 -6.36 9.26 30.73
CA PRO A 56 -5.77 8.61 29.55
C PRO A 56 -5.69 9.55 28.33
N PHE A 57 -6.64 10.48 28.18
CA PHE A 57 -6.58 11.50 27.12
C PHE A 57 -5.43 12.48 27.32
N THR A 58 -5.19 12.91 28.57
CA THR A 58 -4.07 13.80 28.89
C THR A 58 -2.74 13.12 28.63
N THR A 59 -2.59 11.85 29.03
CA THR A 59 -1.36 11.10 28.77
C THR A 59 -1.16 10.83 27.27
N LEU A 60 -2.23 10.58 26.51
CA LEU A 60 -2.18 10.42 25.06
C LEU A 60 -1.76 11.73 24.37
N ALA A 61 -2.39 12.85 24.74
CA ALA A 61 -2.07 14.16 24.18
C ALA A 61 -0.61 14.58 24.48
N LEU A 62 -0.17 14.38 25.74
CA LEU A 62 1.20 14.68 26.13
C LEU A 62 2.21 13.80 25.40
N ALA A 63 1.93 12.51 25.25
CA ALA A 63 2.77 11.59 24.47
C ALA A 63 2.86 12.01 23.00
N ALA A 64 1.73 12.39 22.37
CA ALA A 64 1.71 12.88 20.99
C ALA A 64 2.57 14.15 20.84
N THR A 65 2.39 15.11 21.73
CA THR A 65 3.13 16.37 21.73
C THR A 65 4.64 16.12 21.86
N LEU A 66 5.05 15.32 22.84
CA LEU A 66 6.46 15.00 23.06
C LEU A 66 7.09 14.25 21.88
N THR A 67 6.33 13.31 21.30
CA THR A 67 6.80 12.56 20.13
C THR A 67 6.97 13.47 18.92
N LEU A 68 6.03 14.37 18.65
CA LEU A 68 6.09 15.29 17.51
C LEU A 68 7.13 16.41 17.69
N ILE A 69 7.43 16.81 18.93
CA ILE A 69 8.58 17.70 19.19
C ILE A 69 9.90 17.01 18.83
N ALA A 70 10.03 15.72 19.19
CA ALA A 70 11.25 14.95 18.92
C ALA A 70 11.35 14.50 17.44
N ARG A 71 10.25 14.19 16.82
CA ARG A 71 10.12 13.66 15.44
C ARG A 71 8.94 14.30 14.72
N PRO A 72 9.07 15.56 14.27
CA PRO A 72 7.99 16.26 13.58
C PRO A 72 7.60 15.61 12.25
N ASP A 73 8.50 14.90 11.61
CA ASP A 73 8.30 14.10 10.40
C ASP A 73 7.24 12.99 10.58
N TRP A 74 7.05 12.50 11.80
CA TRP A 74 6.10 11.42 12.08
C TRP A 74 4.62 11.83 11.99
N ILE A 75 4.30 13.11 11.87
CA ILE A 75 2.90 13.55 11.63
C ILE A 75 2.34 12.96 10.32
N ALA A 76 3.21 12.67 9.34
CA ALA A 76 2.86 12.03 8.08
C ALA A 76 3.09 10.51 8.09
N ASP A 77 3.68 9.95 9.14
CA ASP A 77 3.93 8.52 9.27
C ASP A 77 2.62 7.77 9.57
N LEU A 78 2.27 6.80 8.72
CA LEU A 78 1.03 6.04 8.84
C LEU A 78 0.96 5.25 10.14
N GLY A 79 2.08 4.67 10.60
CA GLY A 79 2.17 3.93 11.86
C GLY A 79 1.90 4.84 13.07
N PHE A 80 2.40 6.08 13.05
CA PHE A 80 2.09 7.08 14.06
C PHE A 80 0.59 7.42 14.05
N VAL A 81 0.06 7.83 12.89
CA VAL A 81 -1.35 8.25 12.76
C VAL A 81 -2.30 7.14 13.20
N LEU A 82 -2.15 5.92 12.65
CA LEU A 82 -3.03 4.80 12.98
C LEU A 82 -2.94 4.40 14.46
N SER A 83 -1.74 4.45 15.05
CA SER A 83 -1.53 4.11 16.46
C SER A 83 -2.26 5.06 17.41
N TYR A 84 -2.18 6.37 17.14
CA TYR A 84 -2.85 7.38 17.97
C TYR A 84 -4.36 7.41 17.73
N LEU A 85 -4.82 7.28 16.48
CA LEU A 85 -6.24 7.24 16.15
C LEU A 85 -6.94 6.01 16.73
N ALA A 86 -6.32 4.82 16.64
CA ALA A 86 -6.87 3.61 17.22
C ALA A 86 -7.10 3.77 18.74
N LEU A 87 -6.09 4.30 19.46
CA LEU A 87 -6.22 4.50 20.90
C LEU A 87 -7.24 5.60 21.24
N LEU A 88 -7.29 6.68 20.44
CA LEU A 88 -8.31 7.72 20.59
C LEU A 88 -9.72 7.14 20.42
N GLY A 89 -9.96 6.31 19.40
CA GLY A 89 -11.23 5.61 19.18
C GLY A 89 -11.60 4.69 20.35
N ILE A 90 -10.64 3.91 20.84
CA ILE A 90 -10.82 3.05 22.01
C ILE A 90 -11.22 3.89 23.24
N LEU A 91 -10.50 4.94 23.54
CA LEU A 91 -10.77 5.78 24.71
C LEU A 91 -12.09 6.55 24.61
N ALA A 92 -12.42 7.02 23.42
CA ALA A 92 -13.61 7.84 23.18
C ALA A 92 -14.90 7.02 23.12
N VAL A 93 -14.87 5.86 22.52
CA VAL A 93 -16.05 5.04 22.20
C VAL A 93 -15.92 3.62 22.75
N GLY A 94 -14.87 2.90 22.46
CA GLY A 94 -14.73 1.48 22.78
C GLY A 94 -14.76 1.18 24.27
N ALA A 95 -13.97 1.89 25.07
CA ALA A 95 -13.88 1.66 26.51
C ALA A 95 -15.18 2.04 27.29
N PRO A 96 -15.91 3.11 26.96
CA PRO A 96 -17.23 3.35 27.49
C PRO A 96 -18.25 2.24 27.20
N LEU A 97 -18.28 1.75 25.93
CA LEU A 97 -19.17 0.65 25.53
C LEU A 97 -18.80 -0.68 26.21
N ALA A 98 -17.51 -0.97 26.33
CA ALA A 98 -17.05 -2.16 27.06
C ALA A 98 -17.41 -2.11 28.53
N ARG A 99 -17.35 -0.92 29.18
CA ARG A 99 -17.83 -0.72 30.54
C ARG A 99 -19.33 -0.93 30.66
N ALA A 100 -20.11 -0.36 29.75
CA ALA A 100 -21.58 -0.56 29.75
C ALA A 100 -21.95 -2.04 29.57
N ALA A 101 -21.20 -2.83 28.83
CA ALA A 101 -21.36 -4.27 28.73
C ALA A 101 -21.03 -4.97 30.07
N ALA A 102 -19.97 -4.55 30.76
CA ALA A 102 -19.60 -5.08 32.08
C ALA A 102 -20.62 -4.73 33.15
N ASP A 103 -21.16 -3.52 33.13
CA ASP A 103 -22.23 -3.08 34.05
C ASP A 103 -23.53 -3.86 33.81
N ARG A 104 -23.83 -4.21 32.56
CA ARG A 104 -25.06 -4.91 32.17
C ARG A 104 -25.05 -6.40 32.48
N PHE A 105 -23.90 -7.08 32.23
CA PHE A 105 -23.78 -8.53 32.28
C PHE A 105 -22.89 -9.04 33.43
N GLY A 106 -22.12 -8.16 34.04
CA GLY A 106 -21.09 -8.49 35.02
C GLY A 106 -19.72 -8.75 34.38
N PRO A 107 -18.63 -8.47 35.12
CA PRO A 107 -17.25 -8.44 34.53
C PRO A 107 -16.72 -9.80 34.07
N ARG A 108 -17.27 -10.91 34.62
CA ARG A 108 -16.83 -12.28 34.27
C ARG A 108 -17.72 -12.97 33.23
N HIS A 109 -18.82 -12.34 32.82
CA HIS A 109 -19.76 -12.95 31.89
C HIS A 109 -19.17 -13.01 30.47
N PRO A 110 -19.32 -14.11 29.70
CA PRO A 110 -18.81 -14.23 28.34
C PRO A 110 -19.25 -13.10 27.41
N ALA A 111 -20.51 -12.64 27.52
CA ALA A 111 -21.01 -11.53 26.73
C ALA A 111 -20.24 -10.21 26.98
N THR A 112 -19.72 -9.98 28.17
CA THR A 112 -18.88 -8.82 28.48
C THR A 112 -17.57 -8.87 27.69
N TRP A 113 -16.97 -10.04 27.60
CA TRP A 113 -15.73 -10.25 26.84
C TRP A 113 -15.95 -10.07 25.34
N THR A 114 -16.99 -10.69 24.79
CA THR A 114 -17.26 -10.60 23.35
C THR A 114 -17.72 -9.21 22.93
N LEU A 115 -18.72 -8.63 23.60
CA LEU A 115 -19.24 -7.30 23.28
C LEU A 115 -18.21 -6.19 23.58
N GLY A 116 -17.49 -6.32 24.71
CA GLY A 116 -16.42 -5.39 25.07
C GLY A 116 -15.25 -5.46 24.08
N GLY A 117 -14.83 -6.65 23.70
CA GLY A 117 -13.77 -6.85 22.69
C GLY A 117 -14.18 -6.32 21.32
N LEU A 118 -15.41 -6.59 20.88
CA LEU A 118 -15.98 -6.03 19.64
C LEU A 118 -16.05 -4.50 19.70
N ALA A 119 -16.50 -3.92 20.80
CA ALA A 119 -16.58 -2.47 20.95
C ALA A 119 -15.19 -1.82 20.83
N VAL A 120 -14.17 -2.40 21.47
CA VAL A 120 -12.78 -1.94 21.40
C VAL A 120 -12.21 -2.13 19.99
N GLY A 121 -12.36 -3.33 19.41
CA GLY A 121 -11.85 -3.64 18.07
C GLY A 121 -12.48 -2.77 16.99
N THR A 122 -13.83 -2.63 17.02
CA THR A 122 -14.57 -1.81 16.04
C THR A 122 -14.20 -0.34 16.15
N SER A 123 -14.07 0.20 17.37
CA SER A 123 -13.73 1.61 17.56
C SER A 123 -12.30 1.94 17.11
N ALA A 124 -11.35 1.04 17.34
CA ALA A 124 -9.97 1.17 16.84
C ALA A 124 -9.91 1.10 15.31
N TRP A 125 -10.57 0.09 14.74
CA TRP A 125 -10.64 -0.13 13.28
C TRP A 125 -11.33 1.05 12.59
N ALA A 126 -12.49 1.50 13.07
CA ALA A 126 -13.24 2.61 12.50
C ALA A 126 -12.45 3.93 12.56
N ALA A 127 -11.75 4.20 13.65
CA ALA A 127 -10.96 5.42 13.79
C ALA A 127 -9.81 5.50 12.76
N GLY A 128 -9.18 4.37 12.43
CA GLY A 128 -8.10 4.28 11.46
C GLY A 128 -8.57 4.09 10.00
N LEU A 129 -9.83 3.70 9.78
CA LEU A 129 -10.35 3.26 8.49
C LEU A 129 -10.07 4.22 7.33
N PRO A 130 -10.26 5.54 7.43
CA PRO A 130 -9.98 6.48 6.36
C PRO A 130 -8.52 6.44 5.90
N TRP A 131 -7.59 6.39 6.84
CA TRP A 131 -6.16 6.34 6.54
C TRP A 131 -5.73 5.00 5.95
N VAL A 132 -6.31 3.89 6.43
CA VAL A 132 -6.09 2.56 5.86
C VAL A 132 -6.58 2.51 4.41
N LEU A 133 -7.80 3.01 4.13
CA LEU A 133 -8.34 3.07 2.77
C LEU A 133 -7.51 3.98 1.86
N SER A 134 -7.03 5.12 2.38
CA SER A 134 -6.20 6.04 1.60
C SER A 134 -4.83 5.46 1.28
N ALA A 135 -4.21 4.73 2.22
CA ALA A 135 -2.86 4.21 2.06
C ALA A 135 -2.82 2.86 1.31
N PHE A 136 -3.79 1.98 1.58
CA PHE A 136 -3.79 0.60 1.06
C PHE A 136 -4.91 0.34 0.04
N GLY A 137 -5.80 1.30 -0.19
CA GLY A 137 -6.94 1.14 -1.09
C GLY A 137 -7.99 0.13 -0.63
N GLN A 138 -7.77 -0.56 0.49
CA GLN A 138 -8.66 -1.60 1.00
C GLN A 138 -8.57 -1.75 2.53
N ALA A 139 -9.64 -2.25 3.14
CA ALA A 139 -9.69 -2.58 4.56
C ALA A 139 -10.55 -3.84 4.78
N ALA A 140 -10.03 -4.82 5.51
CA ALA A 140 -10.76 -6.05 5.81
C ALA A 140 -11.97 -5.75 6.71
N LEU A 141 -13.17 -6.14 6.29
CA LEU A 141 -14.41 -6.01 7.10
C LEU A 141 -14.38 -6.88 8.35
N ALA A 142 -13.67 -8.00 8.28
CA ALA A 142 -13.49 -8.90 9.41
C ALA A 142 -12.58 -8.35 10.52
N GLY A 143 -11.89 -7.22 10.30
CA GLY A 143 -10.91 -6.66 11.25
C GLY A 143 -11.35 -6.63 12.71
N PRO A 144 -12.55 -6.12 13.08
CA PRO A 144 -13.04 -6.14 14.45
C PRO A 144 -13.21 -7.54 15.05
N LEU A 145 -13.65 -8.52 14.24
CA LEU A 145 -13.80 -9.92 14.66
C LEU A 145 -12.45 -10.60 14.83
N VAL A 146 -11.53 -10.35 13.90
CA VAL A 146 -10.15 -10.85 13.94
C VAL A 146 -9.45 -10.40 15.22
N ASN A 147 -9.65 -9.17 15.66
CA ASN A 147 -9.06 -8.63 16.87
C ASN A 147 -9.52 -9.37 18.15
N LEU A 148 -10.69 -10.02 18.16
CA LEU A 148 -11.09 -10.86 19.30
C LEU A 148 -10.17 -12.05 19.52
N VAL A 149 -9.52 -12.54 18.48
CA VAL A 149 -8.59 -13.66 18.51
C VAL A 149 -7.14 -13.18 18.48
N ALA A 150 -6.83 -12.24 17.60
CA ALA A 150 -5.47 -11.74 17.41
C ALA A 150 -4.93 -11.02 18.66
N VAL A 151 -5.75 -10.24 19.38
CA VAL A 151 -5.30 -9.54 20.58
C VAL A 151 -4.93 -10.49 21.73
N PRO A 152 -5.73 -11.50 22.10
CA PRO A 152 -5.29 -12.52 23.04
C PRO A 152 -4.02 -13.27 22.61
N LEU A 153 -3.93 -13.67 21.32
CA LEU A 153 -2.76 -14.37 20.81
C LEU A 153 -1.50 -13.50 20.89
N THR A 154 -1.55 -12.25 20.50
CA THR A 154 -0.40 -11.32 20.58
C THR A 154 -0.02 -11.03 22.04
N THR A 155 -1.00 -10.99 22.95
CA THR A 155 -0.75 -10.81 24.39
C THR A 155 0.05 -11.95 25.00
N LEU A 156 -0.09 -13.16 24.46
CA LEU A 156 0.71 -14.33 24.86
C LEU A 156 2.02 -14.43 24.07
N LEU A 157 1.96 -14.17 22.77
CA LEU A 157 3.09 -14.28 21.86
C LEU A 157 4.23 -13.31 22.22
N LEU A 158 3.93 -12.07 22.54
CA LEU A 158 4.94 -11.05 22.81
C LEU A 158 5.82 -11.39 24.03
N PRO A 159 5.29 -11.73 25.22
CA PRO A 159 6.11 -12.15 26.35
C PRO A 159 6.89 -13.44 26.09
N ALA A 160 6.26 -14.40 25.40
CA ALA A 160 6.91 -15.65 25.04
C ALA A 160 8.12 -15.41 24.10
N GLY A 161 7.96 -14.55 23.10
CA GLY A 161 9.03 -14.17 22.18
C GLY A 161 10.18 -13.45 22.89
N VAL A 162 9.87 -12.50 23.78
CA VAL A 162 10.89 -11.81 24.60
C VAL A 162 11.64 -12.80 25.48
N LEU A 163 10.92 -13.71 26.13
CA LEU A 163 11.56 -14.75 26.96
C LEU A 163 12.47 -15.66 26.14
N THR A 164 12.02 -16.10 24.95
CA THR A 164 12.81 -16.90 24.02
C THR A 164 14.09 -16.17 23.60
N ALA A 165 13.99 -14.89 23.27
CA ALA A 165 15.14 -14.08 22.89
C ALA A 165 16.14 -13.92 24.04
N LEU A 166 15.66 -13.68 25.27
CA LEU A 166 16.50 -13.58 26.47
C LEU A 166 17.18 -14.92 26.79
N LEU A 167 16.43 -16.03 26.72
CA LEU A 167 17.00 -17.36 26.91
C LEU A 167 18.03 -17.70 25.84
N GLY A 168 17.77 -17.31 24.59
CA GLY A 168 18.74 -17.47 23.49
C GLY A 168 20.04 -16.71 23.71
N ALA A 169 19.98 -15.54 24.36
CA ALA A 169 21.13 -14.72 24.66
C ALA A 169 21.94 -15.26 25.87
N VAL A 170 21.25 -15.79 26.91
CA VAL A 170 21.90 -16.18 28.18
C VAL A 170 22.12 -17.68 28.28
N ALA A 171 21.21 -18.49 27.76
CA ALA A 171 21.22 -19.94 27.83
C ALA A 171 20.74 -20.56 26.49
N PRO A 172 21.55 -20.49 25.41
CA PRO A 172 21.16 -20.88 24.06
C PRO A 172 20.48 -22.26 23.95
N PRO A 173 20.89 -23.31 24.72
CA PRO A 173 20.24 -24.63 24.65
C PRO A 173 18.77 -24.64 25.09
N LEU A 174 18.32 -23.63 25.86
CA LEU A 174 16.93 -23.50 26.33
C LEU A 174 16.03 -22.72 25.37
N ALA A 175 16.61 -22.00 24.43
CA ALA A 175 15.85 -21.22 23.45
C ALA A 175 14.85 -22.03 22.62
N PRO A 176 15.19 -23.24 22.10
CA PRO A 176 14.25 -24.09 21.37
C PRO A 176 13.05 -24.53 22.21
N VAL A 177 13.22 -24.77 23.51
CA VAL A 177 12.13 -25.15 24.43
C VAL A 177 11.15 -24.00 24.60
N ALA A 178 11.65 -22.77 24.74
CA ALA A 178 10.82 -21.58 24.81
C ALA A 178 10.19 -21.26 23.43
N GLY A 179 10.92 -21.46 22.34
CA GLY A 179 10.45 -21.30 20.96
C GLY A 179 9.28 -22.22 20.60
N ALA A 180 9.25 -23.44 21.17
CA ALA A 180 8.15 -24.39 20.96
C ALA A 180 6.76 -23.83 21.37
N VAL A 181 6.70 -22.80 22.22
CA VAL A 181 5.45 -22.08 22.55
C VAL A 181 5.20 -20.94 21.57
N VAL A 182 6.24 -20.31 21.05
CA VAL A 182 6.15 -19.15 20.13
C VAL A 182 5.63 -19.58 18.76
N ASP A 183 6.17 -20.69 18.22
CA ASP A 183 5.83 -21.14 16.87
C ASP A 183 4.33 -21.42 16.65
N PRO A 184 3.61 -22.18 17.52
CA PRO A 184 2.19 -22.40 17.33
C PRO A 184 1.35 -21.12 17.53
N LEU A 185 1.77 -20.20 18.41
CA LEU A 185 1.08 -18.93 18.60
C LEU A 185 1.26 -18.03 17.36
N ALA A 186 2.46 -17.97 16.80
CA ALA A 186 2.74 -17.23 15.57
C ALA A 186 1.99 -17.84 14.38
N GLY A 187 2.02 -19.18 14.25
CA GLY A 187 1.28 -19.90 13.22
C GLY A 187 -0.23 -19.65 13.29
N ALA A 188 -0.81 -19.67 14.50
CA ALA A 188 -2.22 -19.36 14.70
C ALA A 188 -2.54 -17.91 14.32
N LEU A 189 -1.68 -16.95 14.66
CA LEU A 189 -1.86 -15.54 14.30
C LEU A 189 -1.79 -15.33 12.79
N LEU A 190 -0.85 -15.96 12.11
CA LEU A 190 -0.73 -15.93 10.66
C LEU A 190 -1.94 -16.55 9.97
N ALA A 191 -2.44 -17.71 10.47
CA ALA A 191 -3.65 -18.34 9.93
C ALA A 191 -4.89 -17.45 10.08
N VAL A 192 -5.02 -16.73 11.19
CA VAL A 192 -6.11 -15.76 11.41
C VAL A 192 -5.99 -14.58 10.46
N ALA A 193 -4.77 -14.07 10.21
CA ALA A 193 -4.51 -13.00 9.25
C ALA A 193 -4.85 -13.43 7.81
N ASP A 194 -4.44 -14.63 7.42
CA ASP A 194 -4.71 -15.23 6.11
C ASP A 194 -6.22 -15.42 5.87
N LEU A 195 -6.94 -15.91 6.89
CA LEU A 195 -8.40 -16.04 6.82
C LEU A 195 -9.08 -14.67 6.64
N ALA A 196 -8.61 -13.65 7.35
CA ALA A 196 -9.11 -12.29 7.23
C ALA A 196 -8.84 -11.69 5.84
N ALA A 197 -7.66 -11.98 5.27
CA ALA A 197 -7.26 -11.52 3.96
C ALA A 197 -8.12 -12.12 2.83
N ARG A 198 -8.68 -13.31 3.02
CA ARG A 198 -9.62 -13.95 2.07
C ARG A 198 -11.06 -13.47 2.21
N GLY A 199 -11.36 -12.72 3.27
CA GLY A 199 -12.71 -12.23 3.56
C GLY A 199 -13.09 -11.00 2.71
N PRO A 200 -14.34 -10.51 2.86
CA PRO A 200 -14.77 -9.31 2.17
C PRO A 200 -14.01 -8.08 2.65
N HIS A 201 -13.63 -7.21 1.71
CA HIS A 201 -12.91 -5.97 1.95
C HIS A 201 -13.77 -4.77 1.56
N LEU A 202 -13.66 -3.68 2.32
CA LEU A 202 -14.01 -2.36 1.83
C LEU A 202 -12.91 -1.89 0.89
N THR A 203 -13.28 -1.40 -0.27
CA THR A 203 -12.34 -0.75 -1.19
C THR A 203 -12.62 0.75 -1.21
N GLY A 204 -11.57 1.56 -1.28
CA GLY A 204 -11.70 3.02 -1.33
C GLY A 204 -10.47 3.62 -2.00
N GLY A 205 -10.63 4.83 -2.52
CA GLY A 205 -9.53 5.61 -3.10
C GLY A 205 -8.93 6.59 -2.09
N ALA A 206 -8.03 7.45 -2.58
CA ALA A 206 -7.45 8.53 -1.79
C ALA A 206 -8.56 9.43 -1.22
N LEU A 207 -8.55 9.60 0.09
CA LEU A 207 -9.52 10.45 0.78
C LEU A 207 -9.10 11.91 0.64
N GLY A 208 -10.04 12.75 0.21
CA GLY A 208 -9.86 14.18 0.22
C GLY A 208 -9.88 14.76 1.65
N ALA A 209 -9.34 15.97 1.82
CA ALA A 209 -9.37 16.68 3.11
C ALA A 209 -10.80 16.80 3.68
N GLY A 210 -11.81 16.96 2.80
CA GLY A 210 -13.22 17.00 3.20
C GLY A 210 -13.71 15.70 3.82
N ASP A 211 -13.23 14.55 3.36
CA ASP A 211 -13.62 13.25 3.89
C ASP A 211 -12.99 13.01 5.26
N ALA A 212 -11.74 13.42 5.46
CA ALA A 212 -11.06 13.35 6.75
C ALA A 212 -11.79 14.22 7.82
N VAL A 213 -12.24 15.41 7.44
CA VAL A 213 -13.05 16.31 8.33
C VAL A 213 -14.39 15.67 8.67
N ARG A 214 -15.13 15.15 7.68
CA ARG A 214 -16.41 14.47 7.91
C ARG A 214 -16.23 13.30 8.86
N TRP A 215 -15.21 12.49 8.65
CA TRP A 215 -14.91 11.34 9.51
C TRP A 215 -14.56 11.76 10.93
N GLY A 216 -13.76 12.81 11.09
CA GLY A 216 -13.46 13.40 12.39
C GLY A 216 -14.71 13.87 13.13
N LEU A 217 -15.60 14.59 12.44
CA LEU A 217 -16.89 15.04 13.00
C LEU A 217 -17.79 13.89 13.44
N LEU A 218 -17.81 12.80 12.65
CA LEU A 218 -18.55 11.58 12.99
C LEU A 218 -17.98 10.88 14.22
N GLY A 219 -16.65 10.82 14.35
CA GLY A 219 -15.98 10.30 15.56
C GLY A 219 -16.32 11.11 16.81
N VAL A 220 -16.34 12.44 16.71
CA VAL A 220 -16.76 13.33 17.79
C VAL A 220 -18.23 13.11 18.15
N ALA A 221 -19.11 13.05 17.14
CA ALA A 221 -20.53 12.78 17.36
C ALA A 221 -20.77 11.43 18.04
N ALA A 222 -20.08 10.37 17.61
CA ALA A 222 -20.14 9.05 18.23
C ALA A 222 -19.66 9.09 19.71
N ALA A 223 -18.55 9.79 19.99
CA ALA A 223 -18.03 9.94 21.34
C ALA A 223 -18.99 10.70 22.28
N LEU A 224 -19.62 11.76 21.79
CA LEU A 224 -20.64 12.52 22.54
C LEU A 224 -21.89 11.69 22.77
N ALA A 225 -22.31 10.91 21.78
CA ALA A 225 -23.46 10.02 21.88
C ALA A 225 -23.28 8.94 22.95
N VAL A 226 -22.13 8.27 22.94
CA VAL A 226 -21.81 7.20 23.90
C VAL A 226 -21.73 7.74 25.35
N ARG A 227 -21.36 9.01 25.51
CA ARG A 227 -21.28 9.67 26.82
C ARG A 227 -22.62 10.25 27.32
N GLY A 228 -23.70 10.09 26.58
CA GLY A 228 -25.03 10.57 26.96
C GLY A 228 -25.21 12.09 26.88
N ALA A 229 -24.25 12.82 26.30
CA ALA A 229 -24.28 14.27 26.18
C ALA A 229 -25.35 14.79 25.20
N VAL A 230 -25.86 13.91 24.34
CA VAL A 230 -26.94 14.20 23.37
C VAL A 230 -27.96 13.04 23.42
N ARG A 231 -29.26 13.27 23.24
CA ARG A 231 -30.27 12.19 23.06
C ARG A 231 -30.03 11.50 21.70
N PRO A 232 -29.46 10.27 21.67
CA PRO A 232 -28.33 10.10 20.76
C PRO A 232 -28.31 8.79 20.00
N ARG A 233 -29.17 7.83 20.30
CA ARG A 233 -29.13 6.54 19.57
C ARG A 233 -29.50 6.72 18.10
N ALA A 234 -30.41 7.65 17.81
CA ALA A 234 -30.80 7.97 16.45
C ALA A 234 -29.72 8.82 15.73
N LEU A 235 -29.11 9.79 16.42
CA LEU A 235 -28.05 10.63 15.86
C LEU A 235 -26.76 9.84 15.62
N ALA A 236 -26.37 8.94 16.52
CA ALA A 236 -25.24 8.05 16.32
C ALA A 236 -25.48 7.05 15.18
N ALA A 237 -26.68 6.49 15.07
CA ALA A 237 -27.05 5.61 13.97
C ALA A 237 -27.09 6.36 12.63
N VAL A 238 -27.65 7.56 12.58
CA VAL A 238 -27.66 8.41 11.38
C VAL A 238 -26.25 8.84 11.01
N ALA A 239 -25.40 9.21 11.98
CA ALA A 239 -24.02 9.56 11.74
C ALA A 239 -23.20 8.38 11.22
N CYS A 240 -23.35 7.19 11.81
CA CYS A 240 -22.71 5.96 11.31
C CYS A 240 -23.24 5.58 9.91
N ALA A 241 -24.55 5.67 9.68
CA ALA A 241 -25.14 5.39 8.36
C ALA A 241 -24.67 6.41 7.30
N ALA A 242 -24.56 7.68 7.66
CA ALA A 242 -24.04 8.72 6.78
C ALA A 242 -22.53 8.52 6.47
N ALA A 243 -21.74 8.04 7.45
CA ALA A 243 -20.34 7.71 7.25
C ALA A 243 -20.16 6.51 6.33
N VAL A 244 -20.87 5.42 6.61
CA VAL A 244 -20.87 4.22 5.79
C VAL A 244 -21.41 4.53 4.39
N GLY A 245 -22.48 5.30 4.28
CA GLY A 245 -23.05 5.75 3.02
C GLY A 245 -22.10 6.66 2.23
N SER A 246 -21.39 7.58 2.90
CA SER A 246 -20.39 8.46 2.27
C SER A 246 -19.16 7.67 1.79
N LEU A 247 -18.70 6.70 2.58
CA LEU A 247 -17.63 5.77 2.19
C LEU A 247 -18.05 4.86 1.04
N ALA A 248 -19.26 4.30 1.10
CA ALA A 248 -19.81 3.52 0.00
C ALA A 248 -19.97 4.38 -1.27
N ALA A 249 -20.46 5.61 -1.15
CA ALA A 249 -20.59 6.53 -2.29
C ALA A 249 -19.23 6.92 -2.88
N SER A 250 -18.20 7.14 -2.05
CA SER A 250 -16.86 7.43 -2.56
C SER A 250 -16.18 6.20 -3.16
N ALA A 251 -16.43 5.00 -2.62
CA ALA A 251 -15.96 3.74 -3.19
C ALA A 251 -16.67 3.36 -4.50
N TRP A 252 -17.91 3.84 -4.69
CA TRP A 252 -18.74 3.60 -5.87
C TRP A 252 -18.85 4.83 -6.79
N ALA A 253 -18.17 5.94 -6.44
CA ALA A 253 -18.10 7.09 -7.33
C ALA A 253 -17.50 6.61 -8.67
N PRO A 254 -18.19 6.85 -9.80
CA PRO A 254 -17.62 6.53 -11.09
C PRO A 254 -16.30 7.26 -11.23
N ASP A 255 -15.35 6.62 -11.90
CA ASP A 255 -14.04 7.18 -12.18
C ASP A 255 -14.18 8.52 -12.91
N VAL A 256 -14.22 9.61 -12.16
CA VAL A 256 -14.29 10.97 -12.70
C VAL A 256 -12.87 11.49 -12.93
N ALA A 257 -12.07 10.72 -13.68
CA ALA A 257 -10.88 11.30 -14.27
C ALA A 257 -11.36 12.42 -15.20
N THR A 258 -11.01 13.65 -14.88
CA THR A 258 -11.39 14.81 -15.70
C THR A 258 -10.44 15.03 -16.87
N ARG A 259 -9.24 14.44 -16.80
CA ARG A 259 -8.19 14.54 -17.82
C ARG A 259 -7.50 13.19 -18.03
N PRO A 260 -7.05 12.90 -19.26
CA PRO A 260 -6.23 11.73 -19.52
C PRO A 260 -4.91 11.84 -18.76
N ALA A 261 -4.45 10.74 -18.22
CA ALA A 261 -3.18 10.69 -17.49
C ALA A 261 -2.45 9.37 -17.75
N LEU A 262 -1.15 9.46 -17.92
CA LEU A 262 -0.22 8.33 -17.90
C LEU A 262 0.58 8.39 -16.60
N TRP A 263 0.49 7.35 -15.81
CA TRP A 263 1.27 7.18 -14.60
C TRP A 263 2.39 6.19 -14.83
N VAL A 264 3.59 6.52 -14.38
CA VAL A 264 4.70 5.57 -14.20
C VAL A 264 4.74 5.29 -12.71
N LEU A 265 4.30 4.11 -12.31
CA LEU A 265 4.24 3.72 -10.90
C LEU A 265 5.67 3.43 -10.40
N ASP A 266 5.92 3.75 -9.14
CA ASP A 266 7.18 3.39 -8.49
C ASP A 266 7.09 1.95 -7.98
N VAL A 267 7.58 1.03 -8.77
CA VAL A 267 7.64 -0.41 -8.48
C VAL A 267 9.04 -0.88 -8.11
N GLY A 268 9.95 0.07 -7.88
CA GLY A 268 11.36 -0.21 -7.80
C GLY A 268 11.95 -0.46 -9.18
N GLN A 269 12.70 -1.54 -9.35
CA GLN A 269 13.17 -1.96 -10.68
C GLN A 269 12.01 -2.59 -11.45
N GLY A 270 11.86 -2.23 -12.73
CA GLY A 270 10.81 -2.72 -13.60
C GLY A 270 9.81 -1.65 -14.02
N ASP A 271 8.81 -2.03 -14.80
CA ASP A 271 7.79 -1.12 -15.33
C ASP A 271 6.39 -1.47 -14.80
N ALA A 272 5.63 -0.45 -14.47
CA ALA A 272 4.18 -0.52 -14.29
C ALA A 272 3.57 0.83 -14.70
N LEU A 273 2.85 0.85 -15.82
CA LEU A 273 2.40 2.07 -16.47
C LEU A 273 0.89 2.08 -16.58
N LEU A 274 0.24 3.00 -15.92
CA LEU A 274 -1.22 3.12 -15.92
C LEU A 274 -1.65 4.26 -16.85
N LEU A 275 -2.29 3.91 -17.96
CA LEU A 275 -3.00 4.86 -18.82
C LEU A 275 -4.47 4.95 -18.39
N ARG A 276 -4.90 6.15 -18.01
CA ARG A 276 -6.28 6.46 -17.59
C ARG A 276 -6.90 7.44 -18.56
N ILE A 277 -8.06 7.06 -19.13
CA ILE A 277 -8.80 7.89 -20.10
C ILE A 277 -10.18 8.18 -19.54
N PRO A 278 -10.58 9.47 -19.45
CA PRO A 278 -11.87 9.88 -18.91
C PRO A 278 -13.05 9.20 -19.60
N GLY A 279 -13.94 8.62 -18.81
CA GLY A 279 -15.16 7.93 -19.30
C GLY A 279 -14.92 6.55 -19.94
N GLU A 280 -13.67 6.19 -20.26
CA GLU A 280 -13.34 4.94 -20.96
C GLU A 280 -12.68 3.90 -20.06
N GLY A 281 -12.13 4.35 -18.94
CA GLY A 281 -11.46 3.48 -17.97
C GLY A 281 -9.95 3.52 -18.06
N ALA A 282 -9.31 2.41 -17.70
CA ALA A 282 -7.86 2.34 -17.56
C ALA A 282 -7.26 1.10 -18.24
N LEU A 283 -6.01 1.24 -18.64
CA LEU A 283 -5.16 0.19 -19.19
C LEU A 283 -3.83 0.20 -18.42
N LEU A 284 -3.36 -0.98 -18.01
CA LEU A 284 -2.07 -1.15 -17.35
C LEU A 284 -1.10 -1.82 -18.32
N VAL A 285 0.09 -1.23 -18.48
CA VAL A 285 1.21 -1.84 -19.23
C VAL A 285 2.26 -2.23 -18.23
N ASP A 286 2.54 -3.51 -18.15
CA ASP A 286 3.39 -4.16 -17.17
C ASP A 286 2.93 -3.99 -15.72
N GLY A 287 3.51 -4.74 -14.81
CA GLY A 287 3.08 -4.82 -13.42
C GLY A 287 4.23 -4.81 -12.41
N GLY A 288 5.45 -4.55 -12.87
CA GLY A 288 6.62 -4.72 -12.02
C GLY A 288 6.83 -6.17 -11.59
N GLY A 289 7.74 -6.36 -10.69
CA GLY A 289 8.08 -7.65 -10.12
C GLY A 289 9.52 -7.70 -9.67
N THR A 290 9.91 -8.81 -9.06
CA THR A 290 11.30 -9.02 -8.66
C THR A 290 11.66 -10.50 -8.80
N PRO A 291 12.77 -10.82 -9.46
CA PRO A 291 13.25 -12.19 -9.55
C PRO A 291 13.85 -12.70 -8.21
N TYR A 292 13.85 -11.87 -7.17
CA TYR A 292 14.51 -12.17 -5.89
C TYR A 292 13.55 -12.02 -4.71
N GLY A 293 13.47 -13.07 -3.89
CA GLY A 293 12.65 -13.09 -2.69
C GLY A 293 11.17 -13.35 -2.95
N ASP A 294 10.36 -13.25 -1.88
CA ASP A 294 8.93 -13.57 -1.88
C ASP A 294 8.04 -12.32 -1.91
N PHE A 295 8.60 -11.15 -2.22
CA PHE A 295 7.85 -9.89 -2.25
C PHE A 295 7.05 -9.76 -3.54
N ASP A 296 5.73 -9.83 -3.44
CA ASP A 296 4.80 -9.68 -4.58
C ASP A 296 4.54 -8.19 -4.87
N VAL A 297 5.31 -7.63 -5.82
CA VAL A 297 5.17 -6.23 -6.25
C VAL A 297 3.75 -5.94 -6.76
N GLY A 298 3.12 -6.90 -7.43
CA GLY A 298 1.76 -6.75 -7.92
C GLY A 298 0.75 -6.57 -6.78
N ALA A 299 0.80 -7.45 -5.78
CA ALA A 299 -0.12 -7.42 -4.65
C ALA A 299 0.15 -6.26 -3.69
N GLU A 300 1.43 -5.95 -3.42
CA GLU A 300 1.83 -5.03 -2.36
C GLU A 300 2.01 -3.57 -2.86
N VAL A 301 2.24 -3.38 -4.17
CA VAL A 301 2.49 -2.04 -4.74
C VAL A 301 1.46 -1.69 -5.81
N VAL A 302 1.34 -2.51 -6.87
CA VAL A 302 0.55 -2.14 -8.05
C VAL A 302 -0.94 -2.13 -7.75
N VAL A 303 -1.50 -3.19 -7.17
CA VAL A 303 -2.94 -3.27 -6.83
C VAL A 303 -3.34 -2.16 -5.84
N PRO A 304 -2.62 -1.90 -4.76
CA PRO A 304 -2.89 -0.75 -3.89
C PRO A 304 -2.81 0.61 -4.62
N ALA A 305 -1.80 0.82 -5.48
CA ALA A 305 -1.66 2.05 -6.25
C ALA A 305 -2.85 2.26 -7.23
N LEU A 306 -3.27 1.21 -7.94
CA LEU A 306 -4.44 1.25 -8.83
C LEU A 306 -5.70 1.65 -8.05
N ARG A 307 -5.93 1.04 -6.88
CA ARG A 307 -7.07 1.35 -6.01
C ARG A 307 -7.01 2.77 -5.46
N ALA A 308 -5.84 3.21 -5.02
CA ALA A 308 -5.62 4.59 -4.54
C ALA A 308 -5.89 5.63 -5.65
N LEU A 309 -5.60 5.27 -6.89
CA LEU A 309 -5.94 6.07 -8.07
C LEU A 309 -7.40 5.90 -8.53
N GLY A 310 -8.24 5.16 -7.81
CA GLY A 310 -9.65 4.93 -8.13
C GLY A 310 -9.88 3.93 -9.27
N VAL A 311 -8.88 3.12 -9.61
CA VAL A 311 -9.01 2.09 -10.65
C VAL A 311 -9.43 0.77 -10.02
N HIS A 312 -10.69 0.40 -10.21
CA HIS A 312 -11.29 -0.84 -9.68
C HIS A 312 -11.49 -1.92 -10.75
N ARG A 313 -11.24 -1.59 -12.01
CA ARG A 313 -11.29 -2.49 -13.17
C ARG A 313 -10.36 -1.98 -14.26
N LEU A 314 -9.82 -2.88 -15.05
CA LEU A 314 -8.96 -2.56 -16.18
C LEU A 314 -9.62 -3.03 -17.49
N ARG A 315 -9.58 -2.19 -18.52
CA ARG A 315 -9.99 -2.58 -19.87
C ARG A 315 -9.08 -3.64 -20.44
N ALA A 316 -7.79 -3.45 -20.22
CA ALA A 316 -6.77 -4.43 -20.55
C ALA A 316 -5.55 -4.30 -19.65
N VAL A 317 -4.82 -5.38 -19.51
CA VAL A 317 -3.42 -5.39 -19.09
C VAL A 317 -2.56 -5.78 -20.29
N VAL A 318 -1.39 -5.18 -20.42
CA VAL A 318 -0.41 -5.50 -21.47
C VAL A 318 0.85 -6.02 -20.81
N ALA A 319 1.28 -7.23 -21.14
CA ALA A 319 2.61 -7.72 -20.81
C ALA A 319 3.53 -7.41 -22.02
N THR A 320 4.51 -6.54 -21.81
CA THR A 320 5.45 -6.19 -22.89
C THR A 320 6.32 -7.38 -23.26
N HIS A 321 6.82 -8.08 -22.26
CA HIS A 321 7.60 -9.32 -22.39
C HIS A 321 7.53 -10.15 -21.08
N ALA A 322 8.22 -11.28 -21.04
CA ALA A 322 8.04 -12.27 -19.97
C ALA A 322 9.07 -12.18 -18.83
N ASP A 323 9.79 -11.06 -18.67
CA ASP A 323 10.69 -10.87 -17.55
C ASP A 323 9.94 -10.54 -16.26
N ALA A 324 10.53 -10.90 -15.11
CA ALA A 324 9.86 -10.79 -13.82
C ALA A 324 9.51 -9.34 -13.48
N ASP A 325 10.42 -8.42 -13.70
CA ASP A 325 10.26 -6.99 -13.43
C ASP A 325 9.25 -6.26 -14.35
N HIS A 326 8.59 -7.01 -15.26
CA HIS A 326 7.50 -6.52 -16.11
C HIS A 326 6.19 -7.31 -15.90
N ALA A 327 6.24 -8.65 -15.98
CA ALA A 327 5.04 -9.47 -16.06
C ALA A 327 4.62 -10.12 -14.74
N GLU A 328 5.50 -10.22 -13.73
CA GLU A 328 5.19 -10.94 -12.51
C GLU A 328 4.03 -10.32 -11.74
N GLY A 329 4.05 -9.00 -11.53
CA GLY A 329 3.01 -8.31 -10.79
C GLY A 329 1.65 -8.31 -11.48
N LEU A 330 1.58 -8.53 -12.79
CA LEU A 330 0.32 -8.69 -13.51
C LEU A 330 -0.48 -9.89 -13.04
N GLN A 331 0.15 -10.92 -12.45
CA GLN A 331 -0.57 -12.08 -11.88
C GLN A 331 -1.50 -11.65 -10.75
N ALA A 332 -0.98 -10.85 -9.80
CA ALA A 332 -1.78 -10.32 -8.70
C ALA A 332 -2.88 -9.39 -9.21
N VAL A 333 -2.59 -8.55 -10.21
CA VAL A 333 -3.58 -7.66 -10.83
C VAL A 333 -4.74 -8.46 -11.43
N VAL A 334 -4.45 -9.48 -12.24
CA VAL A 334 -5.45 -10.33 -12.90
C VAL A 334 -6.31 -11.09 -11.91
N ARG A 335 -5.72 -11.58 -10.81
CA ARG A 335 -6.45 -12.30 -9.74
C ARG A 335 -7.29 -11.39 -8.85
N THR A 336 -6.96 -10.10 -8.77
CA THR A 336 -7.55 -9.19 -7.77
C THR A 336 -8.55 -8.20 -8.37
N LEU A 337 -8.35 -7.80 -9.62
CA LEU A 337 -9.18 -6.82 -10.30
C LEU A 337 -9.85 -7.43 -11.54
N PRO A 338 -11.09 -7.02 -11.86
CA PRO A 338 -11.69 -7.37 -13.15
C PRO A 338 -10.86 -6.81 -14.31
N VAL A 339 -10.33 -7.69 -15.15
CA VAL A 339 -9.54 -7.37 -16.35
C VAL A 339 -10.29 -7.79 -17.59
N GLY A 340 -10.48 -6.88 -18.55
CA GLY A 340 -11.20 -7.16 -19.79
C GLY A 340 -10.39 -7.99 -20.79
N THR A 341 -9.06 -7.79 -20.87
CA THR A 341 -8.17 -8.50 -21.82
C THR A 341 -6.74 -8.52 -21.29
N LEU A 342 -6.06 -9.65 -21.42
CA LEU A 342 -4.59 -9.75 -21.31
C LEU A 342 -4.01 -9.67 -22.72
N ALA A 343 -3.37 -8.54 -23.04
CA ALA A 343 -2.66 -8.35 -24.29
C ALA A 343 -1.16 -8.64 -24.09
N TYR A 344 -0.48 -9.17 -25.09
CA TYR A 344 0.93 -9.55 -24.98
C TYR A 344 1.60 -9.55 -26.36
N GLY A 345 2.92 -9.48 -26.38
CA GLY A 345 3.74 -9.65 -27.56
C GLY A 345 3.87 -11.13 -27.95
N HIS A 346 5.08 -11.67 -27.93
CA HIS A 346 5.29 -13.09 -28.10
C HIS A 346 5.13 -13.83 -26.77
N PRO A 347 4.39 -14.97 -26.75
CA PRO A 347 4.36 -15.82 -25.57
C PRO A 347 5.73 -16.48 -25.39
N ASP A 348 6.13 -16.64 -24.13
CA ASP A 348 7.38 -17.34 -23.78
C ASP A 348 7.05 -18.49 -22.80
N PRO A 349 6.62 -19.65 -23.31
CA PRO A 349 6.19 -20.76 -22.47
C PRO A 349 7.32 -21.38 -21.64
N ASP A 350 8.57 -21.13 -21.99
CA ASP A 350 9.74 -21.61 -21.25
C ASP A 350 10.02 -20.75 -19.99
N ARG A 351 9.40 -19.58 -19.89
CA ARG A 351 9.52 -18.71 -18.73
C ARG A 351 8.39 -18.94 -17.72
N PRO A 352 8.70 -19.29 -16.46
CA PRO A 352 7.69 -19.53 -15.42
C PRO A 352 6.78 -18.32 -15.17
N VAL A 353 7.27 -17.10 -15.32
CA VAL A 353 6.48 -15.86 -15.14
C VAL A 353 5.34 -15.81 -16.15
N TRP A 354 5.63 -16.06 -17.42
CA TRP A 354 4.60 -16.13 -18.47
C TRP A 354 3.57 -17.23 -18.20
N THR A 355 4.04 -18.43 -17.88
CA THR A 355 3.16 -19.59 -17.63
C THR A 355 2.19 -19.31 -16.51
N ARG A 356 2.66 -18.77 -15.38
CA ARG A 356 1.82 -18.40 -14.24
C ARG A 356 0.83 -17.27 -14.58
N LEU A 357 1.24 -16.27 -15.37
CA LEU A 357 0.35 -15.18 -15.81
C LEU A 357 -0.76 -15.72 -16.72
N ALA A 358 -0.40 -16.57 -17.70
CA ALA A 358 -1.36 -17.18 -18.61
C ALA A 358 -2.35 -18.11 -17.89
N GLU A 359 -1.89 -18.88 -16.90
CA GLU A 359 -2.74 -19.70 -16.04
C GLU A 359 -3.69 -18.84 -15.19
N SER A 360 -3.20 -17.75 -14.61
CA SER A 360 -4.04 -16.81 -13.86
C SER A 360 -5.12 -16.18 -14.75
N ALA A 361 -4.77 -15.74 -15.95
CA ALA A 361 -5.74 -15.20 -16.90
C ALA A 361 -6.81 -16.24 -17.31
N ARG A 362 -6.38 -17.48 -17.52
CA ARG A 362 -7.32 -18.59 -17.83
C ARG A 362 -8.25 -18.89 -16.66
N ALA A 363 -7.72 -18.94 -15.43
CA ALA A 363 -8.51 -19.22 -14.23
C ALA A 363 -9.57 -18.14 -13.98
N GLU A 364 -9.26 -16.89 -14.24
CA GLU A 364 -10.18 -15.74 -14.11
C GLU A 364 -11.04 -15.50 -15.37
N GLY A 365 -10.92 -16.34 -16.39
CA GLY A 365 -11.68 -16.20 -17.64
C GLY A 365 -11.32 -14.95 -18.46
N VAL A 366 -10.11 -14.40 -18.29
CA VAL A 366 -9.65 -13.22 -19.00
C VAL A 366 -9.24 -13.58 -20.43
N PRO A 367 -9.86 -13.01 -21.46
CA PRO A 367 -9.49 -13.25 -22.85
C PRO A 367 -8.10 -12.70 -23.15
N THR A 368 -7.39 -13.36 -24.07
CA THR A 368 -6.02 -12.99 -24.44
C THR A 368 -5.96 -12.44 -25.87
N LEU A 369 -5.03 -11.48 -26.10
CA LEU A 369 -4.82 -10.83 -27.39
C LEU A 369 -3.32 -10.71 -27.69
N ALA A 370 -2.86 -11.39 -28.76
CA ALA A 370 -1.50 -11.23 -29.23
C ALA A 370 -1.34 -9.93 -30.04
N LEU A 371 -0.46 -9.06 -29.59
CA LEU A 371 -0.15 -7.78 -30.23
C LEU A 371 0.95 -7.94 -31.28
N ARG A 372 0.76 -7.29 -32.44
CA ARG A 372 1.73 -7.30 -33.54
C ARG A 372 1.82 -5.91 -34.15
N ARG A 373 3.01 -5.59 -34.71
CA ARG A 373 3.26 -4.34 -35.44
C ARG A 373 2.13 -4.03 -36.42
N GLY A 374 1.65 -2.80 -36.37
CA GLY A 374 0.56 -2.28 -37.22
C GLY A 374 -0.81 -2.37 -36.61
N MET A 375 -1.00 -3.14 -35.49
CA MET A 375 -2.27 -3.15 -34.75
C MET A 375 -2.52 -1.80 -34.10
N ARG A 376 -3.81 -1.49 -33.91
CA ARG A 376 -4.27 -0.29 -33.22
C ARG A 376 -5.33 -0.68 -32.20
N LEU A 377 -5.19 -0.17 -30.98
CA LEU A 377 -6.17 -0.33 -29.90
C LEU A 377 -6.77 1.02 -29.59
N ALA A 378 -8.10 1.12 -29.63
CA ALA A 378 -8.80 2.36 -29.28
C ALA A 378 -9.24 2.32 -27.82
N LEU A 379 -9.08 3.44 -27.14
CA LEU A 379 -9.58 3.68 -25.78
C LEU A 379 -10.10 5.12 -25.71
N GLY A 380 -11.35 5.32 -26.12
CA GLY A 380 -11.95 6.64 -26.31
C GLY A 380 -11.15 7.52 -27.28
N ASP A 381 -10.78 8.71 -26.85
CA ASP A 381 -9.95 9.64 -27.63
C ASP A 381 -8.47 9.22 -27.73
N ALA A 382 -8.05 8.16 -27.02
CA ALA A 382 -6.71 7.62 -27.13
C ALA A 382 -6.63 6.48 -28.15
N THR A 383 -5.54 6.45 -28.92
CA THR A 383 -5.21 5.34 -29.82
C THR A 383 -3.80 4.84 -29.49
N LEU A 384 -3.71 3.56 -29.19
CA LEU A 384 -2.43 2.89 -28.97
C LEU A 384 -2.02 2.19 -30.28
N HIS A 385 -0.89 2.59 -30.83
CA HIS A 385 -0.30 1.99 -32.01
C HIS A 385 0.77 1.00 -31.59
N VAL A 386 0.65 -0.25 -32.01
CA VAL A 386 1.65 -1.29 -31.76
C VAL A 386 2.75 -1.13 -32.82
N LEU A 387 3.93 -0.67 -32.39
CA LEU A 387 5.09 -0.47 -33.25
C LEU A 387 5.98 -1.73 -33.32
N HIS A 388 5.95 -2.56 -32.29
CA HIS A 388 6.68 -3.82 -32.14
C HIS A 388 5.87 -4.75 -31.18
N PRO A 389 6.00 -6.09 -31.23
CA PRO A 389 6.90 -6.89 -32.03
C PRO A 389 6.40 -7.16 -33.45
N THR A 390 7.30 -7.67 -34.31
CA THR A 390 6.96 -8.23 -35.61
C THR A 390 6.26 -9.59 -35.49
N ALA A 391 5.84 -10.19 -36.60
CA ALA A 391 5.15 -11.49 -36.54
C ALA A 391 6.08 -12.66 -36.14
N ARG A 392 7.38 -12.51 -36.31
CA ARG A 392 8.39 -13.54 -35.99
C ARG A 392 9.13 -13.15 -34.70
N PRO A 393 9.15 -14.03 -33.68
CA PRO A 393 9.95 -13.78 -32.50
C PRO A 393 11.46 -13.85 -32.83
N THR A 394 12.25 -13.08 -32.10
CA THR A 394 13.72 -13.12 -32.17
C THR A 394 14.29 -14.20 -31.26
N GLY A 395 13.54 -14.61 -30.23
CA GLY A 395 13.96 -15.50 -29.16
C GLY A 395 14.65 -14.79 -28.00
N ASP A 396 14.75 -13.46 -28.06
CA ASP A 396 15.21 -12.59 -26.96
C ASP A 396 14.01 -11.81 -26.42
N ALA A 397 13.69 -11.99 -25.14
CA ALA A 397 12.50 -11.41 -24.53
C ALA A 397 12.51 -9.88 -24.61
N ASN A 398 13.64 -9.24 -24.36
CA ASN A 398 13.79 -7.80 -24.44
C ASN A 398 13.63 -7.31 -25.88
N ALA A 399 14.30 -7.99 -26.83
CA ALA A 399 14.17 -7.65 -28.24
C ALA A 399 12.76 -7.87 -28.80
N ASP A 400 11.96 -8.74 -28.18
CA ASP A 400 10.57 -9.03 -28.52
C ASP A 400 9.55 -8.21 -27.72
N SER A 401 9.97 -7.23 -26.90
CA SER A 401 9.09 -6.38 -26.10
C SER A 401 8.05 -5.66 -26.95
N VAL A 402 6.86 -5.51 -26.41
CA VAL A 402 5.82 -4.68 -27.03
C VAL A 402 6.19 -3.21 -26.92
N VAL A 403 6.25 -2.53 -28.06
CA VAL A 403 6.43 -1.08 -28.15
C VAL A 403 5.10 -0.44 -28.53
N LEU A 404 4.62 0.46 -27.69
CA LEU A 404 3.36 1.18 -27.88
C LEU A 404 3.59 2.67 -28.02
N ARG A 405 3.05 3.27 -29.08
CA ARG A 405 2.87 4.70 -29.16
C ARG A 405 1.43 5.04 -28.81
N ILE A 406 1.24 5.97 -27.89
CA ILE A 406 -0.06 6.49 -27.48
C ILE A 406 -0.27 7.83 -28.16
N ASP A 407 -1.34 7.93 -28.95
CA ASP A 407 -1.84 9.17 -29.51
C ASP A 407 -3.06 9.62 -28.70
N TRP A 408 -3.14 10.90 -28.38
CA TRP A 408 -4.31 11.53 -27.79
C TRP A 408 -4.95 12.48 -28.81
N ARG A 409 -6.21 12.24 -29.15
CA ARG A 409 -6.95 13.02 -30.17
C ARG A 409 -6.18 13.15 -31.47
N GLY A 410 -5.56 12.04 -31.90
CA GLY A 410 -4.80 11.96 -33.16
C GLY A 410 -3.40 12.61 -33.12
N ARG A 411 -2.92 13.06 -31.98
CA ARG A 411 -1.56 13.59 -31.80
C ARG A 411 -0.70 12.66 -30.97
N PRO A 412 0.56 12.37 -31.37
CA PRO A 412 1.48 11.59 -30.58
C PRO A 412 1.68 12.21 -29.19
N TRP A 413 1.52 11.41 -28.15
CA TRP A 413 1.64 11.84 -26.75
C TRP A 413 2.78 11.11 -26.02
N ALA A 414 2.77 9.78 -26.03
CA ALA A 414 3.76 9.01 -25.29
C ALA A 414 4.25 7.80 -26.12
N LEU A 415 5.52 7.45 -25.94
CA LEU A 415 6.13 6.23 -26.45
C LEU A 415 6.58 5.36 -25.28
N LEU A 416 5.99 4.16 -25.19
CA LEU A 416 6.33 3.14 -24.22
C LEU A 416 7.14 2.08 -24.96
N ALA A 417 8.43 2.00 -24.65
CA ALA A 417 9.36 1.24 -25.46
C ALA A 417 9.68 -0.16 -24.92
N GLY A 418 9.19 -0.49 -23.68
CA GLY A 418 9.59 -1.72 -22.99
C GLY A 418 11.12 -1.80 -22.90
N ASP A 419 11.66 -3.00 -23.03
CA ASP A 419 13.09 -3.23 -22.85
C ASP A 419 13.88 -3.40 -24.15
N VAL A 420 13.32 -2.89 -25.28
CA VAL A 420 13.96 -3.05 -26.58
C VAL A 420 15.40 -2.49 -26.60
N PRO A 421 16.35 -3.26 -27.14
CA PRO A 421 17.73 -2.80 -27.35
C PRO A 421 17.85 -1.83 -28.52
N ALA A 422 18.97 -1.10 -28.60
CA ALA A 422 19.24 -0.10 -29.63
C ALA A 422 19.08 -0.63 -31.07
N ALA A 423 19.32 -1.92 -31.29
CA ALA A 423 19.12 -2.54 -32.61
C ALA A 423 17.65 -2.53 -33.05
N VAL A 424 16.72 -2.80 -32.13
CA VAL A 424 15.25 -2.73 -32.37
C VAL A 424 14.80 -1.28 -32.48
N GLU A 425 15.33 -0.39 -31.61
CA GLU A 425 15.01 1.04 -31.66
C GLU A 425 15.25 1.67 -33.04
N ALA A 426 16.29 1.23 -33.74
CA ALA A 426 16.65 1.74 -35.07
C ALA A 426 15.57 1.44 -36.14
N ASP A 427 14.80 0.37 -35.96
CA ASP A 427 13.74 -0.08 -36.88
C ASP A 427 12.37 0.48 -36.53
N LEU A 428 12.25 1.23 -35.43
CA LEU A 428 11.01 1.84 -35.01
C LEU A 428 10.72 3.12 -35.83
N ALA A 429 9.62 3.11 -36.57
CA ALA A 429 9.13 4.30 -37.25
C ALA A 429 8.37 5.20 -36.26
N VAL A 430 9.11 6.02 -35.50
CA VAL A 430 8.56 6.88 -34.45
C VAL A 430 8.48 8.32 -34.95
N PRO A 431 7.30 8.96 -34.95
CA PRO A 431 7.19 10.40 -35.14
C PRO A 431 7.63 11.16 -33.88
N PRO A 432 7.83 12.48 -33.96
CA PRO A 432 8.05 13.28 -32.76
C PRO A 432 6.97 13.02 -31.70
N THR A 433 7.40 12.64 -30.49
CA THR A 433 6.55 12.18 -29.40
C THR A 433 7.05 12.80 -28.09
N PRO A 434 6.30 13.70 -27.44
CA PRO A 434 6.78 14.52 -26.33
C PRO A 434 7.26 13.74 -25.10
N LEU A 435 6.64 12.60 -24.81
CA LEU A 435 7.00 11.76 -23.68
C LEU A 435 7.58 10.43 -24.16
N LEU A 436 8.76 10.09 -23.69
CA LEU A 436 9.37 8.76 -23.89
C LEU A 436 9.56 8.08 -22.55
N LEU A 437 9.08 6.85 -22.41
CA LEU A 437 9.56 5.97 -21.35
C LEU A 437 10.90 5.40 -21.80
N ALA A 438 11.93 5.59 -20.99
CA ALA A 438 13.29 5.15 -21.32
C ALA A 438 13.31 3.63 -21.53
N PRO A 439 13.70 3.14 -22.71
CA PRO A 439 13.80 1.71 -22.93
C PRO A 439 14.74 1.06 -21.92
N HIS A 440 14.34 -0.11 -21.42
CA HIS A 440 15.14 -0.94 -20.51
C HIS A 440 15.67 -0.14 -19.31
N HIS A 441 14.77 0.63 -18.66
CA HIS A 441 15.03 1.44 -17.47
C HIS A 441 16.22 2.40 -17.60
N GLY A 442 16.57 2.80 -18.82
CA GLY A 442 17.74 3.62 -19.09
C GLY A 442 19.05 2.82 -19.10
N SER A 443 19.03 1.59 -19.57
CA SER A 443 20.22 0.76 -19.80
C SER A 443 21.26 1.47 -20.67
N ALA A 444 22.54 1.15 -20.46
CA ALA A 444 23.63 1.64 -21.30
C ALA A 444 23.45 1.29 -22.80
N HIS A 445 22.76 0.21 -23.09
CA HIS A 445 22.55 -0.35 -24.44
C HIS A 445 21.21 0.06 -25.08
N SER A 446 20.44 0.96 -24.45
CA SER A 446 19.16 1.47 -24.93
C SER A 446 19.15 2.99 -24.97
N SER A 447 18.01 3.61 -25.30
CA SER A 447 17.90 5.06 -25.48
C SER A 447 18.94 5.60 -26.49
N SER A 448 19.00 4.97 -27.66
CA SER A 448 19.97 5.32 -28.70
C SER A 448 19.78 6.73 -29.22
N ALA A 449 20.86 7.34 -29.70
CA ALA A 449 20.78 8.64 -30.33
C ALA A 449 19.85 8.65 -31.57
N ALA A 450 19.64 7.51 -32.21
CA ALA A 450 18.72 7.36 -33.36
C ALA A 450 17.26 7.50 -32.87
N LEU A 451 16.88 6.76 -31.84
CA LEU A 451 15.54 6.86 -31.24
C LEU A 451 15.27 8.28 -30.73
N LEU A 452 16.20 8.86 -29.96
CA LEU A 452 16.05 10.20 -29.40
C LEU A 452 15.90 11.29 -30.48
N ARG A 453 16.64 11.19 -31.59
CA ARG A 453 16.49 12.11 -32.73
C ARG A 453 15.17 11.93 -33.46
N ALA A 454 14.65 10.70 -33.57
CA ALA A 454 13.37 10.42 -34.22
C ALA A 454 12.19 10.89 -33.32
N ALA A 455 12.19 10.46 -32.07
CA ALA A 455 11.12 10.76 -31.11
C ALA A 455 11.12 12.23 -30.66
N ARG A 456 12.26 12.89 -30.56
CA ARG A 456 12.42 14.27 -30.07
C ARG A 456 11.62 14.53 -28.78
N PRO A 457 11.83 13.72 -27.72
CA PRO A 457 11.04 13.86 -26.53
C PRO A 457 11.37 15.15 -25.79
N ASP A 458 10.34 15.81 -25.24
CA ASP A 458 10.50 16.90 -24.28
C ASP A 458 10.94 16.35 -22.92
N VAL A 459 10.37 15.20 -22.56
CA VAL A 459 10.64 14.51 -21.30
C VAL A 459 10.87 13.02 -21.54
N VAL A 460 11.91 12.51 -20.90
CA VAL A 460 12.16 11.06 -20.77
C VAL A 460 11.85 10.66 -19.33
N ALA A 461 10.85 9.80 -19.15
CA ALA A 461 10.55 9.17 -17.88
C ALA A 461 11.39 7.90 -17.74
N VAL A 462 11.98 7.70 -16.58
CA VAL A 462 12.79 6.52 -16.25
C VAL A 462 12.16 5.82 -15.07
N SER A 463 11.69 4.60 -15.27
CA SER A 463 11.28 3.70 -14.21
C SER A 463 12.50 2.93 -13.73
N ALA A 464 12.97 3.16 -12.52
CA ALA A 464 14.17 2.54 -11.98
C ALA A 464 14.11 2.46 -10.47
N GLY A 465 14.72 1.45 -9.88
CA GLY A 465 14.77 1.23 -8.44
C GLY A 465 16.13 0.79 -7.94
N GLY A 466 16.86 1.74 -7.36
CA GLY A 466 18.11 1.48 -6.67
C GLY A 466 19.29 1.13 -7.59
N ASP A 467 20.46 0.95 -6.96
CA ASP A 467 21.75 0.80 -7.68
C ASP A 467 22.05 -0.63 -8.15
N ARG A 468 21.13 -1.59 -7.93
CA ARG A 468 21.43 -3.02 -8.12
C ARG A 468 21.81 -3.39 -9.55
N TYR A 469 21.19 -2.74 -10.56
CA TYR A 469 21.43 -3.02 -11.97
C TYR A 469 22.23 -1.90 -12.66
N GLY A 470 22.59 -0.84 -11.92
CA GLY A 470 23.25 0.33 -12.49
C GLY A 470 22.36 1.11 -13.47
N HIS A 471 21.02 1.01 -13.32
CA HIS A 471 20.05 1.74 -14.12
C HIS A 471 19.45 2.92 -13.33
N PRO A 472 19.25 4.09 -13.99
CA PRO A 472 19.69 4.40 -15.34
C PRO A 472 21.21 4.58 -15.42
N ALA A 473 21.81 4.06 -16.49
CA ALA A 473 23.24 4.20 -16.73
C ALA A 473 23.60 5.64 -17.13
N ASP A 474 24.76 6.13 -16.68
CA ASP A 474 25.24 7.47 -17.01
C ASP A 474 25.31 7.71 -18.53
N ALA A 475 25.71 6.69 -19.30
CA ALA A 475 25.77 6.77 -20.76
C ALA A 475 24.38 7.02 -21.40
N ALA A 476 23.31 6.45 -20.85
CA ALA A 476 21.96 6.72 -21.31
C ALA A 476 21.52 8.14 -20.93
N LEU A 477 21.77 8.55 -19.67
CA LEU A 477 21.46 9.90 -19.22
C LEU A 477 22.18 10.98 -20.01
N GLN A 478 23.45 10.76 -20.37
CA GLN A 478 24.22 11.67 -21.23
C GLN A 478 23.61 11.77 -22.64
N ARG A 479 23.18 10.65 -23.26
CA ARG A 479 22.51 10.68 -24.57
C ARG A 479 21.18 11.44 -24.50
N ILE A 480 20.41 11.25 -23.47
CA ILE A 480 19.13 11.95 -23.25
C ILE A 480 19.37 13.45 -23.08
N ALA A 481 20.35 13.82 -22.26
CA ALA A 481 20.72 15.22 -22.06
C ALA A 481 21.23 15.88 -23.35
N ALA A 482 22.06 15.17 -24.13
CA ALA A 482 22.54 15.64 -25.43
C ALA A 482 21.42 15.82 -26.47
N ALA A 483 20.31 15.11 -26.32
CA ALA A 483 19.10 15.30 -27.13
C ALA A 483 18.24 16.50 -26.66
N GLY A 484 18.58 17.15 -25.55
CA GLY A 484 17.86 18.28 -24.99
C GLY A 484 16.61 17.91 -24.19
N ALA A 485 16.37 16.64 -23.87
CA ALA A 485 15.21 16.18 -23.15
C ALA A 485 15.39 16.29 -21.63
N GLY A 486 14.32 16.68 -20.93
CA GLY A 486 14.26 16.62 -19.46
C GLY A 486 14.15 15.18 -18.96
N VAL A 487 14.75 14.86 -17.82
CA VAL A 487 14.66 13.53 -17.19
C VAL A 487 13.80 13.57 -15.94
N ARG A 488 12.87 12.63 -15.82
CA ARG A 488 12.09 12.35 -14.60
C ARG A 488 12.29 10.90 -14.20
N ARG A 489 12.57 10.63 -12.91
CA ARG A 489 12.94 9.29 -12.42
C ARG A 489 12.04 8.89 -11.24
N THR A 490 11.55 7.64 -11.24
CA THR A 490 10.72 7.11 -10.13
C THR A 490 11.52 6.98 -8.84
N ASP A 491 12.78 6.56 -8.87
CA ASP A 491 13.64 6.41 -7.70
C ASP A 491 13.98 7.74 -6.97
N ARG A 492 13.66 8.88 -7.60
CA ARG A 492 13.88 10.22 -7.01
C ARG A 492 12.59 10.96 -6.65
N ALA A 493 11.51 10.68 -7.35
CA ALA A 493 10.27 11.44 -7.24
C ALA A 493 9.06 10.58 -6.86
N GLY A 494 9.24 9.25 -6.67
CA GLY A 494 8.14 8.32 -6.55
C GLY A 494 7.39 8.18 -7.88
N ALA A 495 6.12 7.80 -7.82
CA ALA A 495 5.30 7.66 -9.02
C ALA A 495 5.19 8.99 -9.80
N LEU A 496 5.35 8.91 -11.12
CA LEU A 496 5.31 10.07 -12.01
C LEU A 496 3.95 10.14 -12.72
N ARG A 497 3.43 11.34 -12.91
CA ARG A 497 2.18 11.58 -13.64
C ARG A 497 2.43 12.53 -14.81
N PHE A 498 1.89 12.16 -15.96
CA PHE A 498 1.96 12.95 -17.19
C PHE A 498 0.56 13.12 -17.79
N GLU A 499 0.28 14.32 -18.27
CA GLU A 499 -0.93 14.67 -19.01
C GLU A 499 -0.54 15.17 -20.41
N PRO A 500 -1.38 15.00 -21.44
CA PRO A 500 -1.09 15.64 -22.73
C PRO A 500 -1.15 17.17 -22.56
N ALA A 501 -0.21 17.84 -23.20
CA ALA A 501 -0.05 19.30 -23.04
C ALA A 501 -1.13 20.14 -23.77
N TRP A 502 -2.10 19.48 -24.48
CA TRP A 502 -3.14 20.14 -25.28
C TRP A 502 -4.53 19.53 -25.06
#